data_7c6508aed0ded581727efb2675a67b75
#
_entry.id   7c6508aed0ded581727efb2675a67b75
#
_cell.length_a   1.000
_cell.length_b   1.000
_cell.length_c   1.000
_cell.angle_alpha   90.00
_cell.angle_beta   90.00
_cell.angle_gamma   90.00
#
_symmetry.space_group_name_H-M   'P 1'
#
loop_
_entity.id
_entity.type
_entity.pdbx_description
1 polymer ?
#
loop_
_entity_poly.entity_id
_entity_poly.type
_entity_poly.pdbx_seq_one_letter_code
_entity_poly.pdbx_strand_id
1 'polypeptide(L)'
;MVTLTQHDAVGRDPRRWWALGALVASMLVLGFDMTILNVALPTMARDLDASTGEQQWMADAYVVVFAALMLPAGLLGDRFGRRRMLITGLGIFLAGSLVGALVDDVTPLIVARALMGVGGALVMPLAMAVLPSLFGPEERTKAVGAVSAASALGLPLGPILGGWLLDHFWWGSVFLVNVPMAAIGIAACVFLLPETRDPASPKVDIVSTALTAAGLSVLIYAIIEAPDRGWGDPLILGLLAASLALIALLVVRERRSPRPMLDLSLLARRGFLLNTLAATLVMFVLSGLMFVLPQYLQAVLGHDAFATGVRMLPMMGGLLIASRGAQPLLARFGPRAVISGGLVTLAFAAVLGSRTSVDDGYGFTALWLSIAGLGFGFAVVPAMSAALGALPRDRAGSGSGLLMTVRQVGSAIGVALLGSLLASTYGDRLDTSGLPHAAADTAADSVVGAHVVAARLGDHALAASANASYIHGMDLVLLVSGIAAFVTALLAAALLPQPEPAPAPAAEEDTGMAPTPADARQ
;
A
#
# COMPACT_ATOMS: atom_id res chain seq x y z
N MET A 1 32.72 4.41 36.29
CA MET A 1 31.51 4.25 37.10
C MET A 1 30.53 5.42 36.84
N VAL A 2 30.22 5.75 35.60
CA VAL A 2 29.26 6.83 35.21
C VAL A 2 28.64 6.51 33.83
N THR A 3 28.05 5.35 33.63
CA THR A 3 27.34 5.04 32.35
C THR A 3 26.05 4.22 32.49
N LEU A 4 25.60 3.95 33.72
CA LEU A 4 24.40 3.14 33.94
C LEU A 4 23.13 3.94 34.28
N THR A 5 23.17 5.26 34.40
CA THR A 5 22.07 6.07 34.91
C THR A 5 21.20 6.73 33.84
N GLN A 6 21.58 6.76 32.57
CA GLN A 6 20.75 7.36 31.50
C GLN A 6 19.76 6.38 30.86
N HIS A 7 20.01 5.08 30.86
CA HIS A 7 19.10 4.08 30.27
C HIS A 7 17.89 3.77 31.17
N ASP A 8 18.03 3.89 32.49
CA ASP A 8 16.94 3.61 33.44
C ASP A 8 15.91 4.75 33.58
N ALA A 9 16.27 5.97 33.19
CA ALA A 9 15.39 7.13 33.29
C ALA A 9 14.37 7.22 32.15
N VAL A 10 14.67 6.66 30.97
CA VAL A 10 13.79 6.70 29.77
C VAL A 10 12.55 5.82 29.94
N GLY A 11 12.62 4.78 30.79
CA GLY A 11 11.51 3.84 31.01
C GLY A 11 10.40 4.29 31.96
N ARG A 12 10.50 5.48 32.60
CA ARG A 12 9.58 5.89 33.67
C ARG A 12 8.70 7.13 33.39
N ASP A 13 8.85 7.81 32.26
CA ASP A 13 8.01 8.99 31.98
C ASP A 13 6.63 8.55 31.44
N PRO A 14 5.51 8.83 32.15
CA PRO A 14 4.16 8.51 31.68
C PRO A 14 3.80 9.23 30.37
N ARG A 15 4.50 10.32 30.04
CA ARG A 15 4.32 11.06 28.78
C ARG A 15 4.63 10.23 27.53
N ARG A 16 5.42 9.15 27.65
CA ARG A 16 5.73 8.23 26.52
C ARG A 16 4.50 7.59 25.87
N TRP A 17 3.45 7.32 26.67
CA TRP A 17 2.20 6.78 26.14
C TRP A 17 1.39 7.82 25.36
N TRP A 18 1.47 9.09 25.75
CA TRP A 18 0.92 10.19 24.95
C TRP A 18 1.70 10.39 23.65
N ALA A 19 3.02 10.25 23.67
CA ALA A 19 3.87 10.25 22.48
C ALA A 19 3.49 9.09 21.54
N LEU A 20 3.23 7.89 22.09
CA LEU A 20 2.72 6.77 21.30
C LEU A 20 1.35 7.10 20.69
N GLY A 21 0.45 7.72 21.44
CA GLY A 21 -0.83 8.19 20.92
C GLY A 21 -0.69 9.12 19.72
N ALA A 22 0.29 10.04 19.74
CA ALA A 22 0.62 10.91 18.62
C ALA A 22 1.10 10.15 17.39
N LEU A 23 1.98 9.17 17.56
CA LEU A 23 2.48 8.32 16.47
C LEU A 23 1.35 7.45 15.89
N VAL A 24 0.50 6.89 16.73
CA VAL A 24 -0.71 6.14 16.35
C VAL A 24 -1.65 7.02 15.52
N ALA A 25 -1.93 8.25 15.96
CA ALA A 25 -2.75 9.19 15.22
C ALA A 25 -2.13 9.54 13.85
N SER A 26 -0.82 9.79 13.80
CA SER A 26 -0.10 10.06 12.55
C SER A 26 -0.18 8.89 11.56
N MET A 27 -0.07 7.65 12.06
CA MET A 27 -0.20 6.44 11.22
C MET A 27 -1.63 6.21 10.75
N LEU A 28 -2.60 6.54 11.60
CA LEU A 28 -4.03 6.44 11.25
C LEU A 28 -4.37 7.40 10.09
N VAL A 29 -3.86 8.64 10.13
CA VAL A 29 -4.02 9.62 9.03
C VAL A 29 -3.51 9.06 7.71
N LEU A 30 -2.29 8.52 7.69
CA LEU A 30 -1.73 7.93 6.48
C LEU A 30 -2.53 6.71 6.00
N GLY A 31 -3.01 5.88 6.94
CA GLY A 31 -3.84 4.72 6.62
C GLY A 31 -5.20 5.13 6.02
N PHE A 32 -5.82 6.20 6.52
CA PHE A 32 -7.04 6.75 5.93
C PHE A 32 -6.80 7.28 4.53
N ASP A 33 -5.78 8.12 4.36
CA ASP A 33 -5.51 8.77 3.09
C ASP A 33 -5.29 7.77 1.95
N MET A 34 -4.66 6.64 2.24
CA MET A 34 -4.43 5.58 1.26
C MET A 34 -5.72 4.93 0.73
N THR A 35 -6.80 4.96 1.46
CA THR A 35 -8.03 4.25 1.11
C THR A 35 -9.24 5.15 0.89
N ILE A 36 -9.31 6.31 1.55
CA ILE A 36 -10.40 7.27 1.44
C ILE A 36 -10.53 7.80 0.00
N LEU A 37 -9.40 8.06 -0.65
CA LEU A 37 -9.35 8.55 -2.02
C LEU A 37 -10.04 7.60 -3.00
N ASN A 38 -9.86 6.29 -2.85
CA ASN A 38 -10.43 5.32 -3.79
C ASN A 38 -11.96 5.42 -3.86
N VAL A 39 -12.61 5.70 -2.72
CA VAL A 39 -14.07 5.92 -2.67
C VAL A 39 -14.44 7.29 -3.24
N ALA A 40 -13.54 8.28 -3.15
CA ALA A 40 -13.76 9.63 -3.65
C ALA A 40 -13.53 9.76 -5.17
N LEU A 41 -12.71 8.89 -5.77
CA LEU A 41 -12.35 8.98 -7.19
C LEU A 41 -13.56 9.11 -8.13
N PRO A 42 -14.63 8.32 -8.01
CA PRO A 42 -15.79 8.46 -8.91
C PRO A 42 -16.52 9.80 -8.76
N THR A 43 -16.61 10.35 -7.54
CA THR A 43 -17.19 11.67 -7.27
C THR A 43 -16.30 12.77 -7.85
N MET A 44 -14.99 12.68 -7.60
CA MET A 44 -13.99 13.62 -8.13
C MET A 44 -13.95 13.58 -9.66
N ALA A 45 -14.04 12.38 -10.26
CA ALA A 45 -14.07 12.22 -11.70
C ALA A 45 -15.27 12.94 -12.34
N ARG A 46 -16.42 12.89 -11.67
CA ARG A 46 -17.64 13.58 -12.12
C ARG A 46 -17.52 15.09 -11.99
N ASP A 47 -17.01 15.56 -10.84
CA ASP A 47 -16.98 16.99 -10.50
C ASP A 47 -15.85 17.73 -11.24
N LEU A 48 -14.77 17.03 -11.61
CA LEU A 48 -13.58 17.56 -12.30
C LEU A 48 -13.52 17.15 -13.79
N ASP A 49 -14.52 16.42 -14.30
CA ASP A 49 -14.53 15.84 -15.66
C ASP A 49 -13.23 15.03 -15.96
N ALA A 50 -12.74 14.25 -14.95
CA ALA A 50 -11.47 13.57 -15.03
C ALA A 50 -11.56 12.25 -15.81
N SER A 51 -10.68 12.07 -16.79
CA SER A 51 -10.47 10.82 -17.53
C SER A 51 -9.98 9.67 -16.61
N THR A 52 -10.07 8.44 -17.09
CA THR A 52 -9.55 7.28 -16.34
C THR A 52 -8.05 7.39 -16.07
N GLY A 53 -7.27 7.90 -17.04
CA GLY A 53 -5.83 8.14 -16.86
C GLY A 53 -5.55 9.18 -15.77
N GLU A 54 -6.31 10.27 -15.73
CA GLU A 54 -6.18 11.28 -14.68
C GLU A 54 -6.56 10.73 -13.30
N GLN A 55 -7.61 9.91 -13.21
CA GLN A 55 -7.97 9.21 -11.98
C GLN A 55 -6.83 8.29 -11.49
N GLN A 56 -6.16 7.58 -12.40
CA GLN A 56 -4.97 6.79 -12.08
C GLN A 56 -3.86 7.68 -11.52
N TRP A 57 -3.60 8.84 -12.15
CA TRP A 57 -2.60 9.79 -11.64
C TRP A 57 -2.97 10.39 -10.28
N MET A 58 -4.23 10.68 -10.01
CA MET A 58 -4.67 11.11 -8.68
C MET A 58 -4.33 10.06 -7.60
N ALA A 59 -4.45 8.78 -7.91
CA ALA A 59 -4.07 7.69 -7.01
C ALA A 59 -2.56 7.49 -6.95
N ASP A 60 -1.89 7.41 -8.11
CA ASP A 60 -0.51 6.98 -8.23
C ASP A 60 0.52 8.06 -7.86
N ALA A 61 0.23 9.36 -8.06
CA ALA A 61 1.18 10.42 -7.74
C ALA A 61 1.66 10.37 -6.29
N TYR A 62 0.75 10.09 -5.35
CA TYR A 62 1.10 9.86 -3.95
C TYR A 62 1.99 8.63 -3.79
N VAL A 63 1.59 7.50 -4.36
CA VAL A 63 2.25 6.18 -4.15
C VAL A 63 3.65 6.16 -4.77
N VAL A 64 3.82 6.72 -5.97
CA VAL A 64 5.12 6.81 -6.66
C VAL A 64 6.11 7.64 -5.87
N VAL A 65 5.72 8.84 -5.44
CA VAL A 65 6.58 9.73 -4.65
C VAL A 65 6.89 9.13 -3.28
N PHE A 66 5.88 8.55 -2.63
CA PHE A 66 6.03 7.84 -1.37
C PHE A 66 7.04 6.68 -1.48
N ALA A 67 6.92 5.83 -2.51
CA ALA A 67 7.83 4.71 -2.74
C ALA A 67 9.27 5.17 -3.00
N ALA A 68 9.45 6.22 -3.82
CA ALA A 68 10.77 6.74 -4.17
C ALA A 68 11.50 7.39 -2.98
N LEU A 69 10.75 8.03 -2.08
CA LEU A 69 11.32 8.81 -0.97
C LEU A 69 11.37 8.05 0.36
N MET A 70 10.70 6.92 0.50
CA MET A 70 10.58 6.20 1.77
C MET A 70 11.93 5.83 2.41
N LEU A 71 12.89 5.35 1.60
CA LEU A 71 14.23 5.02 2.07
C LEU A 71 15.08 6.26 2.41
N PRO A 72 15.22 7.25 1.50
CA PRO A 72 15.95 8.47 1.83
C PRO A 72 15.35 9.22 3.01
N ALA A 73 14.03 9.17 3.21
CA ALA A 73 13.35 9.80 4.34
C ALA A 73 13.81 9.26 5.70
N GLY A 74 14.00 7.93 5.81
CA GLY A 74 14.57 7.31 7.00
C GLY A 74 15.97 7.86 7.32
N LEU A 75 16.85 7.93 6.30
CA LEU A 75 18.22 8.47 6.44
C LEU A 75 18.23 9.97 6.79
N LEU A 76 17.29 10.75 6.21
CA LEU A 76 17.12 12.17 6.57
C LEU A 76 16.77 12.33 8.05
N GLY A 77 15.88 11.49 8.56
CA GLY A 77 15.49 11.50 9.98
C GLY A 77 16.65 11.14 10.90
N ASP A 78 17.41 10.12 10.56
CA ASP A 78 18.60 9.74 11.35
C ASP A 78 19.63 10.85 11.39
N ARG A 79 19.85 11.57 10.27
CA ARG A 79 20.85 12.62 10.16
C ARG A 79 20.43 13.97 10.75
N PHE A 80 19.22 14.44 10.41
CA PHE A 80 18.74 15.78 10.77
C PHE A 80 17.90 15.81 12.04
N GLY A 81 17.52 14.65 12.54
CA GLY A 81 16.71 14.47 13.74
C GLY A 81 15.32 13.91 13.38
N ARG A 82 14.98 12.80 14.03
CA ARG A 82 13.74 12.05 13.75
C ARG A 82 12.49 12.87 14.05
N ARG A 83 12.46 13.58 15.20
CA ARG A 83 11.36 14.45 15.57
C ARG A 83 11.17 15.58 14.57
N ARG A 84 12.26 16.28 14.19
CA ARG A 84 12.20 17.39 13.23
C ARG A 84 11.68 16.93 11.88
N MET A 85 12.21 15.84 11.36
CA MET A 85 11.79 15.31 10.05
C MET A 85 10.36 14.78 10.07
N LEU A 86 9.90 14.22 11.20
CA LEU A 86 8.51 13.78 11.37
C LEU A 86 7.55 14.98 11.37
N ILE A 87 7.88 16.07 12.07
CA ILE A 87 7.11 17.33 12.04
C ILE A 87 7.10 17.93 10.64
N THR A 88 8.25 17.95 9.94
CA THR A 88 8.34 18.41 8.55
C THR A 88 7.46 17.57 7.62
N GLY A 89 7.50 16.23 7.76
CA GLY A 89 6.66 15.33 6.99
C GLY A 89 5.17 15.57 7.19
N LEU A 90 4.72 15.67 8.45
CA LEU A 90 3.34 16.01 8.77
C LEU A 90 2.95 17.40 8.27
N GLY A 91 3.86 18.38 8.31
CA GLY A 91 3.64 19.73 7.77
C GLY A 91 3.47 19.75 6.26
N ILE A 92 4.31 19.01 5.53
CA ILE A 92 4.19 18.85 4.07
C ILE A 92 2.88 18.11 3.73
N PHE A 93 2.55 17.04 4.45
CA PHE A 93 1.31 16.29 4.27
C PHE A 93 0.07 17.17 4.52
N LEU A 94 0.08 17.97 5.58
CA LEU A 94 -0.97 18.94 5.89
C LEU A 94 -1.10 20.00 4.79
N ALA A 95 0.01 20.56 4.33
CA ALA A 95 0.00 21.55 3.24
C ALA A 95 -0.55 20.94 1.94
N GLY A 96 -0.13 19.74 1.57
CA GLY A 96 -0.68 19.00 0.43
C GLY A 96 -2.17 18.73 0.58
N SER A 97 -2.62 18.33 1.78
CA SER A 97 -4.04 18.12 2.08
C SER A 97 -4.86 19.40 1.95
N LEU A 98 -4.35 20.53 2.43
CA LEU A 98 -5.02 21.83 2.27
C LEU A 98 -5.11 22.24 0.79
N VAL A 99 -4.03 22.10 0.04
CA VAL A 99 -4.04 22.37 -1.41
C VAL A 99 -5.05 21.47 -2.09
N GLY A 100 -4.99 20.14 -1.85
CA GLY A 100 -5.91 19.19 -2.46
C GLY A 100 -7.39 19.44 -2.14
N ALA A 101 -7.70 20.02 -0.97
CA ALA A 101 -9.06 20.40 -0.60
C ALA A 101 -9.57 21.65 -1.31
N LEU A 102 -8.69 22.55 -1.80
CA LEU A 102 -9.04 23.88 -2.28
C LEU A 102 -8.92 24.04 -3.79
N VAL A 103 -8.38 23.03 -4.49
CA VAL A 103 -8.21 23.10 -5.96
C VAL A 103 -9.45 22.58 -6.66
N ASP A 104 -9.72 23.15 -7.83
CA ASP A 104 -10.87 22.83 -8.68
C ASP A 104 -10.43 22.25 -10.04
N ASP A 105 -9.18 21.75 -10.14
CA ASP A 105 -8.59 21.21 -11.36
C ASP A 105 -7.76 19.95 -11.03
N VAL A 106 -7.71 19.02 -11.98
CA VAL A 106 -7.03 17.73 -11.87
C VAL A 106 -5.51 17.90 -11.68
N THR A 107 -4.86 18.75 -12.46
CA THR A 107 -3.40 18.90 -12.44
C THR A 107 -2.87 19.40 -11.09
N PRO A 108 -3.39 20.50 -10.49
CA PRO A 108 -3.01 20.91 -9.15
C PRO A 108 -3.30 19.83 -8.08
N LEU A 109 -4.36 19.05 -8.26
CA LEU A 109 -4.69 17.96 -7.35
C LEU A 109 -3.64 16.85 -7.40
N ILE A 110 -3.19 16.45 -8.58
CA ILE A 110 -2.10 15.48 -8.74
C ILE A 110 -0.82 15.99 -8.06
N VAL A 111 -0.50 17.28 -8.21
CA VAL A 111 0.66 17.89 -7.52
C VAL A 111 0.48 17.87 -6.00
N ALA A 112 -0.73 18.17 -5.49
CA ALA A 112 -1.04 18.08 -4.07
C ALA A 112 -0.85 16.65 -3.55
N ARG A 113 -1.29 15.64 -4.31
CA ARG A 113 -1.08 14.22 -4.00
C ARG A 113 0.41 13.85 -3.96
N ALA A 114 1.21 14.34 -4.90
CA ALA A 114 2.66 14.15 -4.89
C ALA A 114 3.30 14.77 -3.62
N LEU A 115 2.89 15.99 -3.23
CA LEU A 115 3.34 16.61 -1.98
C LEU A 115 2.94 15.80 -0.75
N MET A 116 1.72 15.28 -0.69
CA MET A 116 1.28 14.38 0.39
C MET A 116 2.14 13.11 0.42
N GLY A 117 2.54 12.58 -0.74
CA GLY A 117 3.47 11.46 -0.87
C GLY A 117 4.84 11.73 -0.24
N VAL A 118 5.39 12.95 -0.43
CA VAL A 118 6.63 13.39 0.26
C VAL A 118 6.44 13.37 1.77
N GLY A 119 5.32 13.93 2.26
CA GLY A 119 4.98 13.96 3.68
C GLY A 119 4.86 12.57 4.28
N GLY A 120 4.09 11.70 3.63
CA GLY A 120 3.87 10.32 4.05
C GLY A 120 5.17 9.51 4.11
N ALA A 121 6.05 9.67 3.10
CA ALA A 121 7.35 9.01 3.05
C ALA A 121 8.26 9.38 4.23
N LEU A 122 8.18 10.61 4.75
CA LEU A 122 8.88 11.02 5.96
C LEU A 122 8.23 10.43 7.22
N VAL A 123 6.91 10.45 7.32
CA VAL A 123 6.20 10.08 8.55
C VAL A 123 6.32 8.58 8.84
N MET A 124 6.07 7.71 7.88
CA MET A 124 5.93 6.27 8.11
C MET A 124 7.20 5.60 8.68
N PRO A 125 8.41 5.74 8.08
CA PRO A 125 9.60 5.12 8.64
C PRO A 125 10.04 5.76 9.95
N LEU A 126 9.86 7.08 10.09
CA LEU A 126 10.32 7.80 11.28
C LEU A 126 9.46 7.52 12.51
N ALA A 127 8.15 7.33 12.33
CA ALA A 127 7.28 6.92 13.42
C ALA A 127 7.71 5.59 14.04
N MET A 128 8.15 4.63 13.21
CA MET A 128 8.71 3.37 13.70
C MET A 128 10.11 3.53 14.30
N ALA A 129 10.93 4.40 13.72
CA ALA A 129 12.31 4.62 14.17
C ALA A 129 12.41 5.35 15.53
N VAL A 130 11.39 6.09 15.94
CA VAL A 130 11.36 6.77 17.25
C VAL A 130 11.00 5.82 18.41
N LEU A 131 10.26 4.74 18.16
CA LEU A 131 9.76 3.83 19.21
C LEU A 131 10.85 3.28 20.15
N PRO A 132 12.05 2.88 19.68
CA PRO A 132 13.11 2.40 20.56
C PRO A 132 13.64 3.45 21.54
N SER A 133 13.49 4.74 21.24
CA SER A 133 13.88 5.82 22.15
C SER A 133 12.86 6.12 23.24
N LEU A 134 11.62 5.66 23.06
CA LEU A 134 10.50 5.86 24.00
C LEU A 134 10.25 4.65 24.89
N PHE A 135 10.50 3.44 24.37
CA PHE A 135 10.12 2.19 25.03
C PHE A 135 11.28 1.22 25.13
N GLY A 136 11.44 0.64 26.31
CA GLY A 136 12.37 -0.46 26.55
C GLY A 136 11.97 -1.75 25.81
N PRO A 137 12.84 -2.76 25.76
CA PRO A 137 12.63 -4.00 24.98
C PRO A 137 11.31 -4.71 25.26
N GLU A 138 10.84 -4.71 26.51
CA GLU A 138 9.62 -5.40 26.93
C GLU A 138 8.33 -4.73 26.43
N GLU A 139 8.30 -3.39 26.41
CA GLU A 139 7.14 -2.59 25.99
C GLU A 139 7.16 -2.27 24.51
N ARG A 140 8.32 -2.32 23.86
CA ARG A 140 8.53 -1.98 22.45
C ARG A 140 7.62 -2.81 21.52
N THR A 141 7.46 -4.11 21.81
CA THR A 141 6.59 -4.99 21.02
C THR A 141 5.14 -4.52 21.06
N LYS A 142 4.66 -4.05 22.22
CA LYS A 142 3.32 -3.50 22.38
C LYS A 142 3.16 -2.18 21.61
N ALA A 143 4.17 -1.30 21.69
CA ALA A 143 4.16 -0.01 21.00
C ALA A 143 4.18 -0.18 19.47
N VAL A 144 5.02 -1.05 18.93
CA VAL A 144 5.05 -1.40 17.50
C VAL A 144 3.71 -2.01 17.07
N GLY A 145 3.14 -2.88 17.90
CA GLY A 145 1.82 -3.47 17.66
C GLY A 145 0.72 -2.42 17.58
N ALA A 146 0.72 -1.42 18.47
CA ALA A 146 -0.27 -0.34 18.47
C ALA A 146 -0.17 0.54 17.21
N VAL A 147 1.05 0.92 16.79
CA VAL A 147 1.29 1.71 15.58
C VAL A 147 0.89 0.93 14.32
N SER A 148 1.23 -0.36 14.26
CA SER A 148 0.83 -1.23 13.14
C SER A 148 -0.67 -1.45 13.08
N ALA A 149 -1.33 -1.61 14.24
CA ALA A 149 -2.79 -1.73 14.31
C ALA A 149 -3.50 -0.45 13.86
N ALA A 150 -2.95 0.73 14.16
CA ALA A 150 -3.49 2.01 13.68
C ALA A 150 -3.49 2.09 12.16
N SER A 151 -2.36 1.74 11.51
CA SER A 151 -2.27 1.69 10.05
C SER A 151 -3.27 0.69 9.45
N ALA A 152 -3.45 -0.48 10.09
CA ALA A 152 -4.40 -1.49 9.64
C ALA A 152 -5.87 -1.06 9.82
N LEU A 153 -6.18 -0.28 10.86
CA LEU A 153 -7.52 0.28 11.09
C LEU A 153 -7.87 1.38 10.07
N GLY A 154 -6.88 2.07 9.52
CA GLY A 154 -7.08 3.04 8.43
C GLY A 154 -7.75 2.42 7.21
N LEU A 155 -7.43 1.16 6.89
CA LEU A 155 -7.97 0.47 5.71
C LEU A 155 -9.50 0.37 5.69
N PRO A 156 -10.20 -0.17 6.72
CA PRO A 156 -11.65 -0.23 6.74
C PRO A 156 -12.33 1.10 7.05
N LEU A 157 -11.67 1.96 7.85
CA LEU A 157 -12.26 3.23 8.26
C LEU A 157 -12.22 4.28 7.14
N GLY A 158 -11.22 4.22 6.25
CA GLY A 158 -11.10 5.16 5.13
C GLY A 158 -12.32 5.18 4.22
N PRO A 159 -12.77 4.05 3.65
CA PRO A 159 -13.97 4.00 2.83
C PRO A 159 -15.24 4.44 3.54
N ILE A 160 -15.43 4.07 4.83
CA ILE A 160 -16.62 4.46 5.61
C ILE A 160 -16.63 5.97 5.85
N LEU A 161 -15.52 6.51 6.36
CA LEU A 161 -15.41 7.92 6.66
C LEU A 161 -15.44 8.77 5.38
N GLY A 162 -14.76 8.29 4.31
CA GLY A 162 -14.77 8.93 3.01
C GLY A 162 -16.16 8.99 2.40
N GLY A 163 -16.88 7.86 2.43
CA GLY A 163 -18.24 7.81 1.97
C GLY A 163 -19.17 8.76 2.74
N TRP A 164 -19.08 8.77 4.07
CA TRP A 164 -19.87 9.69 4.89
C TRP A 164 -19.56 11.16 4.59
N LEU A 165 -18.27 11.50 4.40
CA LEU A 165 -17.88 12.87 4.05
C LEU A 165 -18.42 13.28 2.68
N LEU A 166 -18.38 12.39 1.70
CA LEU A 166 -18.85 12.67 0.33
C LEU A 166 -20.37 12.82 0.24
N ASP A 167 -21.11 12.12 1.09
CA ASP A 167 -22.56 12.23 1.12
C ASP A 167 -23.07 13.50 1.82
N HIS A 168 -22.23 14.13 2.70
CA HIS A 168 -22.63 15.30 3.50
C HIS A 168 -21.89 16.58 3.12
N PHE A 169 -20.74 16.47 2.45
CA PHE A 169 -19.85 17.57 2.09
C PHE A 169 -19.34 17.40 0.65
N TRP A 170 -18.62 18.40 0.11
CA TRP A 170 -17.97 18.30 -1.19
C TRP A 170 -16.73 17.36 -1.13
N TRP A 171 -16.28 16.93 -2.29
CA TRP A 171 -15.19 15.95 -2.39
C TRP A 171 -13.88 16.39 -1.72
N GLY A 172 -13.57 17.69 -1.66
CA GLY A 172 -12.36 18.20 -0.97
C GLY A 172 -12.35 17.92 0.53
N SER A 173 -13.50 17.60 1.14
CA SER A 173 -13.61 17.23 2.56
C SER A 173 -12.79 15.99 2.93
N VAL A 174 -12.55 15.09 1.97
CA VAL A 174 -11.70 13.89 2.19
C VAL A 174 -10.25 14.24 2.44
N PHE A 175 -9.79 15.39 1.95
CA PHE A 175 -8.48 15.94 2.28
C PHE A 175 -8.50 16.76 3.56
N LEU A 176 -9.58 17.52 3.79
CA LEU A 176 -9.69 18.35 5.01
C LEU A 176 -9.70 17.54 6.30
N VAL A 177 -10.19 16.30 6.30
CA VAL A 177 -10.16 15.44 7.49
C VAL A 177 -8.73 15.16 7.96
N ASN A 178 -7.75 15.17 7.07
CA ASN A 178 -6.35 15.00 7.39
C ASN A 178 -5.77 16.19 8.17
N VAL A 179 -6.32 17.39 7.96
CA VAL A 179 -5.77 18.64 8.50
C VAL A 179 -5.80 18.66 10.04
N PRO A 180 -6.95 18.48 10.73
CA PRO A 180 -6.97 18.46 12.19
C PRO A 180 -6.14 17.31 12.76
N MET A 181 -6.13 16.15 12.12
CA MET A 181 -5.37 15.00 12.59
C MET A 181 -3.85 15.24 12.45
N ALA A 182 -3.39 15.78 11.31
CA ALA A 182 -1.99 16.12 11.12
C ALA A 182 -1.55 17.26 12.07
N ALA A 183 -2.41 18.26 12.30
CA ALA A 183 -2.13 19.33 13.25
C ALA A 183 -1.98 18.81 14.69
N ILE A 184 -2.87 17.91 15.13
CA ILE A 184 -2.75 17.21 16.42
C ILE A 184 -1.46 16.40 16.47
N GLY A 185 -1.12 15.66 15.39
CA GLY A 185 0.13 14.92 15.27
C GLY A 185 1.36 15.82 15.40
N ILE A 186 1.40 16.96 14.71
CA ILE A 186 2.46 17.96 14.83
C ILE A 186 2.59 18.48 16.25
N ALA A 187 1.48 18.95 16.86
CA ALA A 187 1.48 19.46 18.21
C ALA A 187 2.02 18.41 19.20
N ALA A 188 1.52 17.18 19.10
CA ALA A 188 1.97 16.11 19.96
C ALA A 188 3.46 15.75 19.73
N CYS A 189 3.94 15.74 18.48
CA CYS A 189 5.37 15.56 18.19
C CYS A 189 6.23 16.68 18.79
N VAL A 190 5.76 17.94 18.73
CA VAL A 190 6.49 19.09 19.29
C VAL A 190 6.62 18.99 20.80
N PHE A 191 5.56 18.60 21.51
CA PHE A 191 5.53 18.63 22.98
C PHE A 191 5.96 17.33 23.65
N LEU A 192 5.83 16.18 22.96
CA LEU A 192 5.96 14.87 23.60
C LEU A 192 7.15 14.06 23.11
N LEU A 193 7.63 14.27 21.85
CA LEU A 193 8.72 13.48 21.32
C LEU A 193 10.09 14.06 21.68
N PRO A 194 11.03 13.23 22.17
CA PRO A 194 12.43 13.64 22.28
C PRO A 194 13.09 13.75 20.91
N GLU A 195 14.04 14.65 20.76
CA GLU A 195 14.87 14.69 19.56
C GLU A 195 15.92 13.58 19.61
N THR A 196 15.93 12.74 18.59
CA THR A 196 16.93 11.67 18.42
C THR A 196 17.54 11.75 17.04
N ARG A 197 18.85 11.60 16.97
CA ARG A 197 19.61 11.62 15.72
C ARG A 197 20.83 10.71 15.83
N ASP A 198 21.28 10.21 14.71
CA ASP A 198 22.54 9.49 14.57
C ASP A 198 23.49 10.28 13.66
N PRO A 199 24.49 11.00 14.22
CA PRO A 199 25.44 11.77 13.42
C PRO A 199 26.29 10.91 12.48
N ALA A 200 26.41 9.61 12.74
CA ALA A 200 27.15 8.65 11.92
C ALA A 200 26.33 8.11 10.74
N SER A 201 25.04 8.48 10.63
CA SER A 201 24.18 8.05 9.56
C SER A 201 24.74 8.45 8.18
N PRO A 202 24.68 7.56 7.17
CA PRO A 202 25.19 7.85 5.83
C PRO A 202 24.46 9.02 5.19
N LYS A 203 25.12 9.66 4.23
CA LYS A 203 24.50 10.73 3.42
C LYS A 203 23.43 10.12 2.51
N VAL A 204 22.33 10.84 2.35
CA VAL A 204 21.31 10.49 1.36
C VAL A 204 21.92 10.56 -0.05
N ASP A 205 21.75 9.51 -0.81
CA ASP A 205 22.14 9.48 -2.22
C ASP A 205 21.03 10.09 -3.08
N ILE A 206 21.17 11.40 -3.33
CA ILE A 206 20.20 12.18 -4.13
C ILE A 206 20.07 11.61 -5.55
N VAL A 207 21.17 11.10 -6.12
CA VAL A 207 21.17 10.56 -7.49
C VAL A 207 20.37 9.26 -7.54
N SER A 208 20.59 8.33 -6.62
CA SER A 208 19.79 7.10 -6.53
C SER A 208 18.31 7.40 -6.26
N THR A 209 18.02 8.39 -5.39
CA THR A 209 16.65 8.85 -5.14
C THR A 209 15.99 9.40 -6.41
N ALA A 210 16.70 10.27 -7.14
CA ALA A 210 16.21 10.86 -8.39
C ALA A 210 15.99 9.80 -9.47
N LEU A 211 16.92 8.84 -9.60
CA LEU A 211 16.77 7.72 -10.56
C LEU A 211 15.56 6.84 -10.23
N THR A 212 15.32 6.57 -8.94
CA THR A 212 14.14 5.81 -8.50
C THR A 212 12.86 6.56 -8.86
N ALA A 213 12.77 7.84 -8.47
CA ALA A 213 11.60 8.67 -8.73
C ALA A 213 11.35 8.81 -10.24
N ALA A 214 12.37 9.18 -11.03
CA ALA A 214 12.24 9.34 -12.46
C ALA A 214 11.90 8.02 -13.17
N GLY A 215 12.59 6.93 -12.84
CA GLY A 215 12.35 5.62 -13.44
C GLY A 215 10.93 5.12 -13.20
N LEU A 216 10.41 5.26 -11.98
CA LEU A 216 9.05 4.89 -11.64
C LEU A 216 8.02 5.82 -12.30
N SER A 217 8.22 7.14 -12.24
CA SER A 217 7.28 8.08 -12.85
C SER A 217 7.16 7.88 -14.36
N VAL A 218 8.28 7.68 -15.06
CA VAL A 218 8.28 7.42 -16.51
C VAL A 218 7.60 6.08 -16.83
N LEU A 219 7.82 5.05 -16.00
CA LEU A 219 7.15 3.75 -16.16
C LEU A 219 5.63 3.89 -16.03
N ILE A 220 5.19 4.52 -14.96
CA ILE A 220 3.76 4.69 -14.66
C ILE A 220 3.10 5.55 -15.74
N TYR A 221 3.75 6.65 -16.17
CA TYR A 221 3.27 7.49 -17.25
C TYR A 221 3.09 6.69 -18.56
N ALA A 222 4.09 5.89 -18.94
CA ALA A 222 3.99 5.08 -20.14
C ALA A 222 2.83 4.08 -20.10
N ILE A 223 2.60 3.46 -18.92
CA ILE A 223 1.51 2.49 -18.75
C ILE A 223 0.14 3.18 -18.80
N ILE A 224 -0.03 4.35 -18.17
CA ILE A 224 -1.29 5.10 -18.12
C ILE A 224 -1.67 5.63 -19.52
N GLU A 225 -0.70 6.12 -20.29
CA GLU A 225 -0.92 6.67 -21.63
C GLU A 225 -1.07 5.60 -22.73
N ALA A 226 -0.65 4.37 -22.46
CA ALA A 226 -0.65 3.31 -23.47
C ALA A 226 -2.06 2.95 -24.02
N PRO A 227 -3.18 2.99 -23.27
CA PRO A 227 -4.51 2.75 -23.82
C PRO A 227 -4.90 3.76 -24.90
N ASP A 228 -4.63 5.05 -24.70
CA ASP A 228 -5.05 6.13 -25.60
C ASP A 228 -4.18 6.22 -26.86
N ARG A 229 -2.86 6.00 -26.71
CA ARG A 229 -1.89 6.10 -27.81
C ARG A 229 -1.64 4.80 -28.54
N GLY A 230 -1.93 3.67 -27.90
CA GLY A 230 -1.58 2.32 -28.37
C GLY A 230 -0.24 1.84 -27.82
N TRP A 231 -0.20 0.58 -27.39
CA TRP A 231 1.01 -0.08 -26.85
C TRP A 231 2.19 -0.14 -27.82
N GLY A 232 1.92 -0.03 -29.14
CA GLY A 232 2.94 -0.02 -30.20
C GLY A 232 3.43 1.38 -30.57
N ASP A 233 2.92 2.44 -29.96
CA ASP A 233 3.30 3.82 -30.26
C ASP A 233 4.80 4.04 -29.96
N PRO A 234 5.57 4.68 -30.86
CA PRO A 234 7.00 4.92 -30.67
C PRO A 234 7.33 5.71 -29.38
N LEU A 235 6.44 6.63 -28.94
CA LEU A 235 6.61 7.37 -27.70
C LEU A 235 6.48 6.44 -26.50
N ILE A 236 5.45 5.59 -26.47
CA ILE A 236 5.23 4.63 -25.37
C ILE A 236 6.42 3.66 -25.28
N LEU A 237 6.85 3.08 -26.41
CA LEU A 237 8.02 2.20 -26.44
C LEU A 237 9.30 2.93 -26.01
N GLY A 238 9.47 4.19 -26.41
CA GLY A 238 10.59 5.04 -26.01
C GLY A 238 10.59 5.33 -24.49
N LEU A 239 9.43 5.62 -23.91
CA LEU A 239 9.27 5.84 -22.46
C LEU A 239 9.53 4.56 -21.66
N LEU A 240 9.02 3.41 -22.11
CA LEU A 240 9.30 2.12 -21.47
C LEU A 240 10.80 1.79 -21.51
N ALA A 241 11.45 2.01 -22.65
CA ALA A 241 12.91 1.83 -22.78
C ALA A 241 13.68 2.81 -21.89
N ALA A 242 13.27 4.08 -21.81
CA ALA A 242 13.88 5.08 -20.93
C ALA A 242 13.72 4.71 -19.44
N SER A 243 12.53 4.28 -19.03
CA SER A 243 12.30 3.77 -17.68
C SER A 243 13.21 2.59 -17.33
N LEU A 244 13.28 1.60 -18.24
CA LEU A 244 14.15 0.43 -18.06
C LEU A 244 15.62 0.85 -17.96
N ALA A 245 16.06 1.81 -18.77
CA ALA A 245 17.42 2.36 -18.72
C ALA A 245 17.71 3.08 -17.38
N LEU A 246 16.77 3.88 -16.87
CA LEU A 246 16.89 4.55 -15.57
C LEU A 246 16.95 3.56 -14.42
N ILE A 247 16.11 2.54 -14.42
CA ILE A 247 16.12 1.46 -13.42
C ILE A 247 17.42 0.64 -13.52
N ALA A 248 17.87 0.31 -14.73
CA ALA A 248 19.15 -0.38 -14.92
C ALA A 248 20.32 0.45 -14.41
N LEU A 249 20.33 1.76 -14.68
CA LEU A 249 21.34 2.68 -14.17
C LEU A 249 21.33 2.75 -12.64
N LEU A 250 20.13 2.80 -12.02
CA LEU A 250 19.97 2.70 -10.57
C LEU A 250 20.58 1.40 -10.03
N VAL A 251 20.23 0.26 -10.62
CA VAL A 251 20.77 -1.06 -10.20
C VAL A 251 22.28 -1.12 -10.30
N VAL A 252 22.85 -0.64 -11.42
CA VAL A 252 24.31 -0.60 -11.61
C VAL A 252 24.98 0.31 -10.59
N ARG A 253 24.38 1.49 -10.32
CA ARG A 253 24.88 2.44 -9.33
C ARG A 253 24.85 1.84 -7.92
N GLU A 254 23.73 1.27 -7.49
CA GLU A 254 23.57 0.65 -6.18
C GLU A 254 24.55 -0.53 -5.98
N ARG A 255 24.78 -1.35 -7.02
CA ARG A 255 25.75 -2.45 -6.96
C ARG A 255 27.21 -1.98 -6.86
N ARG A 256 27.52 -0.78 -7.37
CA ARG A 256 28.88 -0.20 -7.32
C ARG A 256 29.09 0.71 -6.12
N SER A 257 28.04 1.10 -5.44
CA SER A 257 28.13 1.98 -4.26
C SER A 257 28.76 1.23 -3.07
N PRO A 258 29.76 1.81 -2.39
CA PRO A 258 30.32 1.23 -1.15
C PRO A 258 29.30 1.22 0.00
N ARG A 259 28.31 2.09 -0.05
CA ARG A 259 27.20 2.20 0.91
C ARG A 259 25.90 2.35 0.14
N PRO A 260 25.35 1.26 -0.39
CA PRO A 260 24.13 1.33 -1.19
C PRO A 260 22.95 1.77 -0.32
N MET A 261 22.07 2.58 -0.89
CA MET A 261 20.81 2.97 -0.26
C MET A 261 19.82 1.82 -0.29
N LEU A 262 19.78 1.11 -1.43
CA LEU A 262 19.03 -0.11 -1.65
C LEU A 262 20.01 -1.30 -1.61
N ASP A 263 20.00 -2.08 -0.54
CA ASP A 263 20.85 -3.29 -0.47
C ASP A 263 20.26 -4.39 -1.38
N LEU A 264 20.49 -4.25 -2.68
CA LEU A 264 20.02 -5.21 -3.69
C LEU A 264 20.63 -6.61 -3.51
N SER A 265 21.71 -6.76 -2.70
CA SER A 265 22.28 -8.07 -2.38
C SER A 265 21.28 -8.95 -1.60
N LEU A 266 20.34 -8.33 -0.89
CA LEU A 266 19.28 -9.03 -0.18
C LEU A 266 18.32 -9.76 -1.14
N LEU A 267 18.12 -9.23 -2.34
CA LEU A 267 17.33 -9.90 -3.40
C LEU A 267 18.00 -11.16 -3.93
N ALA A 268 19.31 -11.33 -3.73
CA ALA A 268 19.99 -12.58 -4.06
C ALA A 268 19.62 -13.74 -3.11
N ARG A 269 19.05 -13.43 -1.93
CA ARG A 269 18.57 -14.44 -0.98
C ARG A 269 17.20 -14.93 -1.43
N ARG A 270 17.10 -16.16 -1.90
CA ARG A 270 15.85 -16.75 -2.43
C ARG A 270 14.66 -16.57 -1.49
N GLY A 271 14.84 -16.80 -0.18
CA GLY A 271 13.77 -16.65 0.82
C GLY A 271 13.25 -15.21 0.90
N PHE A 272 14.13 -14.21 0.91
CA PHE A 272 13.74 -12.81 0.91
C PHE A 272 13.07 -12.41 -0.41
N LEU A 273 13.68 -12.72 -1.55
CA LEU A 273 13.16 -12.36 -2.87
C LEU A 273 11.74 -12.92 -3.10
N LEU A 274 11.56 -14.22 -2.92
CA LEU A 274 10.28 -14.87 -3.25
C LEU A 274 9.14 -14.39 -2.33
N ASN A 275 9.41 -14.18 -1.04
CA ASN A 275 8.41 -13.64 -0.12
C ASN A 275 8.11 -12.16 -0.41
N THR A 276 9.13 -11.37 -0.79
CA THR A 276 8.94 -9.98 -1.23
C THR A 276 8.08 -9.92 -2.49
N LEU A 277 8.37 -10.76 -3.50
CA LEU A 277 7.57 -10.82 -4.73
C LEU A 277 6.13 -11.25 -4.45
N ALA A 278 5.91 -12.24 -3.58
CA ALA A 278 4.56 -12.64 -3.18
C ALA A 278 3.79 -11.48 -2.51
N ALA A 279 4.43 -10.79 -1.55
CA ALA A 279 3.82 -9.63 -0.89
C ALA A 279 3.57 -8.46 -1.86
N THR A 280 4.46 -8.26 -2.83
CA THR A 280 4.34 -7.23 -3.87
C THR A 280 3.18 -7.52 -4.82
N LEU A 281 3.02 -8.77 -5.26
CA LEU A 281 1.89 -9.15 -6.11
C LEU A 281 0.55 -8.96 -5.37
N VAL A 282 0.49 -9.31 -4.09
CA VAL A 282 -0.72 -9.08 -3.30
C VAL A 282 -1.05 -7.58 -3.26
N MET A 283 -0.06 -6.69 -3.12
CA MET A 283 -0.29 -5.25 -3.18
C MET A 283 -0.70 -4.77 -4.57
N PHE A 284 -0.10 -5.30 -5.62
CA PHE A 284 -0.48 -5.06 -7.00
C PHE A 284 -1.98 -5.33 -7.23
N VAL A 285 -2.45 -6.52 -6.86
CA VAL A 285 -3.85 -6.93 -7.02
C VAL A 285 -4.77 -6.08 -6.14
N LEU A 286 -4.38 -5.86 -4.87
CA LEU A 286 -5.19 -5.07 -3.93
C LEU A 286 -5.40 -3.63 -4.42
N SER A 287 -4.34 -2.98 -4.88
CA SER A 287 -4.41 -1.57 -5.32
C SER A 287 -5.22 -1.41 -6.60
N GLY A 288 -5.05 -2.33 -7.56
CA GLY A 288 -5.89 -2.35 -8.76
C GLY A 288 -7.37 -2.58 -8.43
N LEU A 289 -7.66 -3.53 -7.54
CA LEU A 289 -9.04 -3.78 -7.10
C LEU A 289 -9.63 -2.58 -6.36
N MET A 290 -8.83 -1.90 -5.52
CA MET A 290 -9.24 -0.68 -4.82
C MET A 290 -9.52 0.49 -5.78
N PHE A 291 -8.89 0.51 -6.94
CA PHE A 291 -9.16 1.48 -7.99
C PHE A 291 -10.46 1.17 -8.74
N VAL A 292 -10.68 -0.10 -9.12
CA VAL A 292 -11.79 -0.53 -9.97
C VAL A 292 -13.11 -0.64 -9.19
N LEU A 293 -13.09 -1.22 -7.99
CA LEU A 293 -14.29 -1.56 -7.24
C LEU A 293 -15.20 -0.37 -6.87
N PRO A 294 -14.69 0.78 -6.39
CA PRO A 294 -15.55 1.93 -6.11
C PRO A 294 -16.28 2.48 -7.33
N GLN A 295 -15.62 2.48 -8.49
CA GLN A 295 -16.24 2.91 -9.75
C GLN A 295 -17.38 1.96 -10.16
N TYR A 296 -17.19 0.64 -10.05
CA TYR A 296 -18.24 -0.35 -10.25
C TYR A 296 -19.44 -0.09 -9.35
N LEU A 297 -19.19 0.07 -8.03
CA LEU A 297 -20.26 0.27 -7.06
C LEU A 297 -21.01 1.60 -7.25
N GLN A 298 -20.31 2.68 -7.59
CA GLN A 298 -20.90 4.00 -7.73
C GLN A 298 -21.47 4.24 -9.13
N ALA A 299 -20.66 4.09 -10.17
CA ALA A 299 -21.06 4.45 -11.53
C ALA A 299 -21.97 3.39 -12.17
N VAL A 300 -21.66 2.10 -11.99
CA VAL A 300 -22.43 1.01 -12.63
C VAL A 300 -23.67 0.63 -11.82
N LEU A 301 -23.50 0.44 -10.49
CA LEU A 301 -24.61 0.05 -9.62
C LEU A 301 -25.39 1.23 -9.00
N GLY A 302 -24.94 2.47 -9.22
CA GLY A 302 -25.63 3.69 -8.76
C GLY A 302 -25.66 3.87 -7.25
N HIS A 303 -24.74 3.25 -6.50
CA HIS A 303 -24.65 3.43 -5.05
C HIS A 303 -24.01 4.77 -4.72
N ASP A 304 -24.45 5.39 -3.60
CA ASP A 304 -23.76 6.54 -3.03
C ASP A 304 -22.39 6.16 -2.45
N ALA A 305 -21.61 7.16 -2.11
CA ALA A 305 -20.25 6.95 -1.64
C ALA A 305 -20.20 6.23 -0.28
N PHE A 306 -21.13 6.51 0.64
CA PHE A 306 -21.21 5.84 1.92
C PHE A 306 -21.59 4.36 1.76
N ALA A 307 -22.61 4.08 0.97
CA ALA A 307 -23.01 2.71 0.66
C ALA A 307 -21.87 1.93 -0.02
N THR A 308 -21.07 2.58 -0.87
CA THR A 308 -19.87 2.01 -1.46
C THR A 308 -18.86 1.62 -0.39
N GLY A 309 -18.53 2.53 0.54
CA GLY A 309 -17.63 2.26 1.65
C GLY A 309 -18.09 1.07 2.51
N VAL A 310 -19.37 1.03 2.86
CA VAL A 310 -19.97 -0.08 3.62
C VAL A 310 -19.90 -1.40 2.84
N ARG A 311 -20.15 -1.36 1.53
CA ARG A 311 -20.12 -2.55 0.66
C ARG A 311 -18.70 -3.11 0.44
N MET A 312 -17.67 -2.36 0.73
CA MET A 312 -16.27 -2.84 0.72
C MET A 312 -15.86 -3.53 2.04
N LEU A 313 -16.64 -3.41 3.12
CA LEU A 313 -16.34 -4.03 4.42
C LEU A 313 -16.16 -5.55 4.40
N PRO A 314 -16.87 -6.36 3.60
CA PRO A 314 -16.65 -7.79 3.54
C PRO A 314 -15.19 -8.16 3.21
N MET A 315 -14.55 -7.42 2.31
CA MET A 315 -13.14 -7.63 1.99
C MET A 315 -12.23 -7.28 3.18
N MET A 316 -12.49 -6.17 3.85
CA MET A 316 -11.73 -5.78 5.05
C MET A 316 -11.94 -6.75 6.20
N GLY A 317 -13.17 -7.25 6.38
CA GLY A 317 -13.49 -8.30 7.35
C GLY A 317 -12.72 -9.59 7.09
N GLY A 318 -12.68 -10.04 5.84
CA GLY A 318 -11.88 -11.19 5.41
C GLY A 318 -10.39 -11.01 5.71
N LEU A 319 -9.82 -9.85 5.37
CA LEU A 319 -8.43 -9.50 5.65
C LEU A 319 -8.11 -9.55 7.15
N LEU A 320 -8.96 -8.99 8.00
CA LEU A 320 -8.77 -8.98 9.47
C LEU A 320 -8.89 -10.38 10.08
N ILE A 321 -9.85 -11.18 9.63
CA ILE A 321 -10.02 -12.58 10.06
C ILE A 321 -8.78 -13.38 9.69
N ALA A 322 -8.34 -13.29 8.44
CA ALA A 322 -7.17 -14.01 7.95
C ALA A 322 -5.88 -13.58 8.65
N SER A 323 -5.69 -12.30 8.92
CA SER A 323 -4.48 -11.81 9.61
C SER A 323 -4.34 -12.38 11.03
N ARG A 324 -5.47 -12.57 11.75
CA ARG A 324 -5.48 -13.25 13.05
C ARG A 324 -5.35 -14.76 12.93
N GLY A 325 -6.02 -15.35 11.93
CA GLY A 325 -5.98 -16.80 11.66
C GLY A 325 -4.65 -17.29 11.08
N ALA A 326 -3.83 -16.39 10.55
CA ALA A 326 -2.56 -16.74 9.92
C ALA A 326 -1.56 -17.38 10.91
N GLN A 327 -1.49 -16.89 12.16
CA GLN A 327 -0.49 -17.38 13.14
C GLN A 327 -0.62 -18.88 13.47
N PRO A 328 -1.80 -19.40 13.84
CA PRO A 328 -1.95 -20.83 14.09
C PRO A 328 -1.74 -21.69 12.83
N LEU A 329 -2.12 -21.18 11.66
CA LEU A 329 -1.87 -21.88 10.40
C LEU A 329 -0.38 -21.91 10.04
N LEU A 330 0.34 -20.82 10.29
CA LEU A 330 1.80 -20.76 10.12
C LEU A 330 2.52 -21.74 11.03
N ALA A 331 2.09 -21.87 12.30
CA ALA A 331 2.66 -22.82 13.25
C ALA A 331 2.43 -24.27 12.81
N ARG A 332 1.29 -24.56 12.18
CA ARG A 332 0.92 -25.94 11.79
C ARG A 332 1.43 -26.35 10.41
N PHE A 333 1.35 -25.45 9.42
CA PHE A 333 1.59 -25.78 8.01
C PHE A 333 2.83 -25.08 7.43
N GLY A 334 3.43 -24.16 8.17
CA GLY A 334 4.56 -23.36 7.72
C GLY A 334 4.19 -22.24 6.73
N PRO A 335 5.11 -21.28 6.49
CA PRO A 335 4.85 -20.11 5.66
C PRO A 335 4.57 -20.45 4.20
N ARG A 336 5.26 -21.44 3.64
CA ARG A 336 5.07 -21.89 2.24
C ARG A 336 3.63 -22.28 1.94
N ALA A 337 3.02 -23.13 2.77
CA ALA A 337 1.66 -23.61 2.56
C ALA A 337 0.62 -22.49 2.79
N VAL A 338 0.82 -21.64 3.82
CA VAL A 338 -0.12 -20.55 4.14
C VAL A 338 -0.11 -19.47 3.08
N ILE A 339 1.08 -19.05 2.61
CA ILE A 339 1.22 -18.04 1.54
C ILE A 339 0.62 -18.56 0.23
N SER A 340 0.98 -19.77 -0.18
CA SER A 340 0.44 -20.38 -1.41
C SER A 340 -1.07 -20.59 -1.32
N GLY A 341 -1.58 -21.06 -0.19
CA GLY A 341 -3.02 -21.21 0.05
C GLY A 341 -3.75 -19.86 0.01
N GLY A 342 -3.19 -18.81 0.60
CA GLY A 342 -3.74 -17.44 0.53
C GLY A 342 -3.80 -16.91 -0.90
N LEU A 343 -2.74 -17.12 -1.69
CA LEU A 343 -2.70 -16.73 -3.11
C LEU A 343 -3.68 -17.53 -3.97
N VAL A 344 -3.86 -18.84 -3.72
CA VAL A 344 -4.89 -19.66 -4.38
C VAL A 344 -6.29 -19.15 -4.03
N THR A 345 -6.52 -18.82 -2.75
CA THR A 345 -7.80 -18.26 -2.29
C THR A 345 -8.09 -16.92 -2.99
N LEU A 346 -7.06 -16.08 -3.15
CA LEU A 346 -7.18 -14.81 -3.88
C LEU A 346 -7.48 -15.04 -5.37
N ALA A 347 -6.78 -15.99 -6.01
CA ALA A 347 -7.03 -16.36 -7.40
C ALA A 347 -8.47 -16.89 -7.59
N PHE A 348 -8.95 -17.73 -6.69
CA PHE A 348 -10.31 -18.23 -6.72
C PHE A 348 -11.34 -17.10 -6.57
N ALA A 349 -11.12 -16.17 -5.63
CA ALA A 349 -11.98 -15.01 -5.45
C ALA A 349 -12.03 -14.13 -6.71
N ALA A 350 -10.88 -13.91 -7.35
CA ALA A 350 -10.79 -13.13 -8.58
C ALA A 350 -11.53 -13.80 -9.76
N VAL A 351 -11.37 -15.11 -9.94
CA VAL A 351 -12.13 -15.89 -10.94
C VAL A 351 -13.64 -15.90 -10.63
N LEU A 352 -14.02 -15.95 -9.35
CA LEU A 352 -15.43 -15.86 -8.96
C LEU A 352 -15.96 -14.45 -9.26
N GLY A 353 -15.21 -13.40 -8.90
CA GLY A 353 -15.56 -12.01 -9.16
C GLY A 353 -15.66 -11.67 -10.65
N SER A 354 -14.85 -12.32 -11.52
CA SER A 354 -14.95 -12.15 -12.99
C SER A 354 -16.21 -12.77 -13.61
N ARG A 355 -17.12 -13.29 -12.82
CA ARG A 355 -18.45 -13.74 -13.24
C ARG A 355 -19.56 -12.77 -12.80
N THR A 356 -19.17 -11.59 -12.26
CA THR A 356 -20.13 -10.58 -11.80
C THR A 356 -20.89 -10.01 -13.01
N SER A 357 -22.20 -9.91 -12.88
CA SER A 357 -23.08 -9.29 -13.87
C SER A 357 -23.82 -8.09 -13.29
N VAL A 358 -24.46 -7.29 -14.16
CA VAL A 358 -25.28 -6.13 -13.74
C VAL A 358 -26.45 -6.56 -12.86
N ASP A 359 -26.99 -7.75 -13.13
CA ASP A 359 -28.19 -8.29 -12.48
C ASP A 359 -27.90 -9.00 -11.16
N ASP A 360 -26.61 -9.20 -10.82
CA ASP A 360 -26.23 -9.89 -9.60
C ASP A 360 -26.52 -9.04 -8.36
N GLY A 361 -27.15 -9.66 -7.38
CA GLY A 361 -27.37 -9.03 -6.08
C GLY A 361 -26.05 -8.82 -5.31
N TYR A 362 -26.02 -7.81 -4.43
CA TYR A 362 -24.86 -7.51 -3.59
C TYR A 362 -24.29 -8.73 -2.83
N GLY A 363 -25.12 -9.73 -2.52
CA GLY A 363 -24.68 -10.95 -1.83
C GLY A 363 -23.55 -11.68 -2.57
N PHE A 364 -23.59 -11.74 -3.91
CA PHE A 364 -22.51 -12.33 -4.70
C PHE A 364 -21.23 -11.51 -4.64
N THR A 365 -21.35 -10.19 -4.77
CA THR A 365 -20.20 -9.27 -4.62
C THR A 365 -19.58 -9.37 -3.22
N ALA A 366 -20.38 -9.37 -2.17
CA ALA A 366 -19.91 -9.53 -0.80
C ALA A 366 -19.20 -10.87 -0.56
N LEU A 367 -19.68 -11.94 -1.19
CA LEU A 367 -19.08 -13.28 -1.09
C LEU A 367 -17.66 -13.28 -1.65
N TRP A 368 -17.48 -12.91 -2.92
CA TRP A 368 -16.14 -12.96 -3.51
C TRP A 368 -15.19 -11.92 -2.90
N LEU A 369 -15.69 -10.76 -2.46
CA LEU A 369 -14.90 -9.78 -1.70
C LEU A 369 -14.42 -10.35 -0.37
N SER A 370 -15.27 -11.07 0.37
CA SER A 370 -14.87 -11.72 1.62
C SER A 370 -13.77 -12.75 1.40
N ILE A 371 -13.90 -13.56 0.34
CA ILE A 371 -12.89 -14.57 -0.04
C ILE A 371 -11.59 -13.88 -0.48
N ALA A 372 -11.68 -12.79 -1.25
CA ALA A 372 -10.51 -12.00 -1.63
C ALA A 372 -9.77 -11.45 -0.40
N GLY A 373 -10.51 -10.89 0.56
CA GLY A 373 -9.96 -10.42 1.83
C GLY A 373 -9.23 -11.51 2.61
N LEU A 374 -9.80 -12.71 2.69
CA LEU A 374 -9.14 -13.87 3.30
C LEU A 374 -7.83 -14.21 2.56
N GLY A 375 -7.86 -14.25 1.21
CA GLY A 375 -6.68 -14.49 0.39
C GLY A 375 -5.57 -13.46 0.63
N PHE A 376 -5.92 -12.16 0.65
CA PHE A 376 -4.98 -11.08 0.98
C PHE A 376 -4.34 -11.28 2.34
N GLY A 377 -5.12 -11.54 3.39
CA GLY A 377 -4.61 -11.67 4.75
C GLY A 377 -3.71 -12.90 4.93
N PHE A 378 -4.09 -14.05 4.36
CA PHE A 378 -3.26 -15.26 4.42
C PHE A 378 -2.02 -15.20 3.54
N ALA A 379 -1.95 -14.32 2.55
CA ALA A 379 -0.77 -14.17 1.72
C ALA A 379 0.18 -13.08 2.23
N VAL A 380 -0.31 -11.83 2.46
CA VAL A 380 0.55 -10.67 2.70
C VAL A 380 1.26 -10.71 4.05
N VAL A 381 0.54 -11.03 5.13
CA VAL A 381 1.09 -11.00 6.48
C VAL A 381 2.18 -12.07 6.67
N PRO A 382 1.95 -13.34 6.30
CA PRO A 382 2.99 -14.36 6.34
C PRO A 382 4.18 -14.08 5.42
N ALA A 383 3.94 -13.58 4.19
CA ALA A 383 5.00 -13.26 3.25
C ALA A 383 5.93 -12.15 3.78
N MET A 384 5.36 -11.10 4.39
CA MET A 384 6.17 -10.05 5.04
C MET A 384 7.00 -10.59 6.20
N SER A 385 6.38 -11.37 7.08
CA SER A 385 7.07 -11.97 8.22
C SER A 385 8.18 -12.92 7.78
N ALA A 386 7.93 -13.74 6.77
CA ALA A 386 8.91 -14.68 6.23
C ALA A 386 10.04 -13.97 5.46
N ALA A 387 9.74 -12.87 4.73
CA ALA A 387 10.76 -12.06 4.08
C ALA A 387 11.74 -11.48 5.13
N LEU A 388 11.22 -10.84 6.17
CA LEU A 388 12.04 -10.25 7.23
C LEU A 388 12.78 -11.31 8.05
N GLY A 389 12.14 -12.46 8.30
CA GLY A 389 12.75 -13.59 8.99
C GLY A 389 13.91 -14.25 8.23
N ALA A 390 13.97 -14.10 6.90
CA ALA A 390 15.08 -14.58 6.07
C ALA A 390 16.34 -13.71 6.15
N LEU A 391 16.30 -12.58 6.88
CA LEU A 391 17.38 -11.62 6.94
C LEU A 391 18.20 -11.77 8.24
N PRO A 392 19.52 -11.51 8.19
CA PRO A 392 20.33 -11.33 9.39
C PRO A 392 19.82 -10.15 10.21
N ARG A 393 19.98 -10.23 11.54
CA ARG A 393 19.47 -9.19 12.46
C ARG A 393 20.07 -7.80 12.20
N ASP A 394 21.33 -7.74 11.78
CA ASP A 394 22.06 -6.51 11.42
C ASP A 394 21.55 -5.84 10.15
N ARG A 395 20.85 -6.59 9.27
CA ARG A 395 20.28 -6.11 7.99
C ARG A 395 18.76 -5.98 7.99
N ALA A 396 18.11 -6.23 9.11
CA ALA A 396 16.65 -6.18 9.20
C ALA A 396 16.06 -4.80 8.84
N GLY A 397 16.76 -3.72 9.18
CA GLY A 397 16.33 -2.35 8.85
C GLY A 397 16.36 -2.05 7.35
N SER A 398 17.50 -2.31 6.68
CA SER A 398 17.63 -2.10 5.23
C SER A 398 16.71 -3.03 4.44
N GLY A 399 16.55 -4.28 4.88
CA GLY A 399 15.64 -5.23 4.25
C GLY A 399 14.16 -4.86 4.42
N SER A 400 13.77 -4.33 5.57
CA SER A 400 12.42 -3.81 5.78
C SER A 400 12.12 -2.63 4.84
N GLY A 401 13.06 -1.69 4.70
CA GLY A 401 12.93 -0.57 3.77
C GLY A 401 12.80 -1.05 2.32
N LEU A 402 13.66 -1.98 1.88
CA LEU A 402 13.60 -2.55 0.53
C LEU A 402 12.26 -3.28 0.28
N LEU A 403 11.81 -4.12 1.21
CA LEU A 403 10.53 -4.81 1.12
C LEU A 403 9.37 -3.82 0.97
N MET A 404 9.34 -2.77 1.78
CA MET A 404 8.28 -1.76 1.73
C MET A 404 8.31 -0.97 0.41
N THR A 405 9.50 -0.58 -0.06
CA THR A 405 9.66 0.12 -1.35
C THR A 405 9.17 -0.74 -2.51
N VAL A 406 9.60 -2.01 -2.59
CA VAL A 406 9.18 -2.92 -3.67
C VAL A 406 7.66 -3.16 -3.64
N ARG A 407 7.05 -3.28 -2.47
CA ARG A 407 5.59 -3.37 -2.32
C ARG A 407 4.86 -2.13 -2.83
N GLN A 408 5.35 -0.93 -2.52
CA GLN A 408 4.74 0.31 -3.00
C GLN A 408 4.87 0.47 -4.51
N VAL A 409 6.00 0.06 -5.08
CA VAL A 409 6.18 -0.03 -6.54
C VAL A 409 5.14 -0.98 -7.15
N GLY A 410 4.92 -2.15 -6.53
CA GLY A 410 3.87 -3.09 -6.95
C GLY A 410 2.48 -2.49 -6.86
N SER A 411 2.20 -1.68 -5.83
CA SER A 411 0.94 -0.97 -5.66
C SER A 411 0.68 0.02 -6.80
N ALA A 412 1.67 0.87 -7.13
CA ALA A 412 1.56 1.85 -8.22
C ALA A 412 1.40 1.15 -9.59
N ILE A 413 2.22 0.14 -9.87
CA ILE A 413 2.06 -0.65 -11.11
C ILE A 413 0.69 -1.33 -11.17
N GLY A 414 0.14 -1.73 -10.01
CA GLY A 414 -1.20 -2.34 -9.92
C GLY A 414 -2.30 -1.39 -10.36
N VAL A 415 -2.32 -0.17 -9.86
CA VAL A 415 -3.29 0.86 -10.29
C VAL A 415 -3.10 1.17 -11.77
N ALA A 416 -1.86 1.48 -12.19
CA ALA A 416 -1.59 1.86 -13.56
C ALA A 416 -1.93 0.75 -14.57
N LEU A 417 -1.41 -0.47 -14.38
CA LEU A 417 -1.58 -1.56 -15.35
C LEU A 417 -3.02 -2.10 -15.39
N LEU A 418 -3.62 -2.34 -14.22
CA LEU A 418 -4.97 -2.87 -14.14
C LEU A 418 -6.01 -1.80 -14.51
N GLY A 419 -5.76 -0.54 -14.18
CA GLY A 419 -6.58 0.59 -14.61
C GLY A 419 -6.48 0.83 -16.11
N SER A 420 -5.27 0.74 -16.70
CA SER A 420 -5.08 0.84 -18.15
C SER A 420 -5.73 -0.32 -18.92
N LEU A 421 -5.69 -1.53 -18.35
CA LEU A 421 -6.40 -2.68 -18.90
C LEU A 421 -7.91 -2.47 -18.89
N LEU A 422 -8.45 -1.90 -17.80
CA LEU A 422 -9.85 -1.51 -17.72
C LEU A 422 -10.19 -0.46 -18.77
N ALA A 423 -9.40 0.63 -18.86
CA ALA A 423 -9.65 1.75 -19.78
C ALA A 423 -9.64 1.30 -21.24
N SER A 424 -8.62 0.53 -21.69
CA SER A 424 -8.56 0.03 -23.06
C SER A 424 -9.74 -0.89 -23.40
N THR A 425 -10.06 -1.83 -22.49
CA THR A 425 -11.16 -2.77 -22.71
C THR A 425 -12.52 -2.06 -22.72
N TYR A 426 -12.69 -1.04 -21.88
CA TYR A 426 -13.88 -0.20 -21.83
C TYR A 426 -14.05 0.58 -23.13
N GLY A 427 -13.01 1.32 -23.58
CA GLY A 427 -13.05 2.11 -24.80
C GLY A 427 -13.29 1.29 -26.06
N ASP A 428 -12.66 0.11 -26.18
CA ASP A 428 -12.81 -0.80 -27.32
C ASP A 428 -14.26 -1.35 -27.46
N ARG A 429 -15.03 -1.37 -26.39
CA ARG A 429 -16.38 -1.97 -26.36
C ARG A 429 -17.53 -0.97 -26.29
N LEU A 430 -17.25 0.26 -25.89
CA LEU A 430 -18.28 1.28 -25.76
C LEU A 430 -18.86 1.60 -27.14
N ASP A 431 -20.17 1.49 -27.27
CA ASP A 431 -20.86 1.92 -28.47
C ASP A 431 -21.11 3.44 -28.39
N THR A 432 -20.34 4.18 -29.17
CA THR A 432 -20.46 5.64 -29.33
C THR A 432 -21.13 6.03 -30.64
N SER A 433 -21.72 5.07 -31.36
CA SER A 433 -22.36 5.29 -32.66
C SER A 433 -23.48 6.32 -32.57
N GLY A 434 -23.42 7.34 -33.42
CA GLY A 434 -24.43 8.40 -33.47
C GLY A 434 -24.23 9.54 -32.47
N LEU A 435 -23.18 9.50 -31.61
CA LEU A 435 -22.86 10.61 -30.74
C LEU A 435 -22.06 11.71 -31.47
N PRO A 436 -22.23 12.99 -31.11
CA PRO A 436 -21.30 14.05 -31.50
C PRO A 436 -19.89 13.72 -31.01
N HIS A 437 -18.83 14.09 -31.78
CA HIS A 437 -17.45 13.75 -31.44
C HIS A 437 -17.06 14.09 -29.99
N ALA A 438 -17.34 15.30 -29.53
CA ALA A 438 -17.03 15.71 -28.15
C ALA A 438 -17.78 14.87 -27.09
N ALA A 439 -18.99 14.42 -27.38
CA ALA A 439 -19.73 13.55 -26.47
C ALA A 439 -19.20 12.11 -26.50
N ALA A 440 -18.78 11.63 -27.69
CA ALA A 440 -18.15 10.33 -27.84
C ALA A 440 -16.81 10.26 -27.10
N ASP A 441 -15.96 11.31 -27.22
CA ASP A 441 -14.69 11.42 -26.52
C ASP A 441 -14.92 11.38 -24.99
N THR A 442 -15.82 12.24 -24.47
CA THR A 442 -16.15 12.26 -23.03
C THR A 442 -16.69 10.92 -22.53
N ALA A 443 -17.51 10.25 -23.34
CA ALA A 443 -18.04 8.93 -22.96
C ALA A 443 -16.97 7.84 -22.99
N ALA A 444 -16.02 7.91 -23.91
CA ALA A 444 -14.91 6.96 -24.02
C ALA A 444 -13.89 7.12 -22.90
N ASP A 445 -13.70 8.33 -22.36
CA ASP A 445 -12.72 8.63 -21.31
C ASP A 445 -13.02 7.89 -19.99
N SER A 446 -14.30 7.71 -19.64
CA SER A 446 -14.67 7.00 -18.41
C SER A 446 -16.14 6.60 -18.37
N VAL A 447 -16.47 5.58 -17.59
CA VAL A 447 -17.87 5.17 -17.32
C VAL A 447 -18.67 6.31 -16.67
N VAL A 448 -18.04 7.13 -15.85
CA VAL A 448 -18.65 8.31 -15.22
C VAL A 448 -19.00 9.36 -16.29
N GLY A 449 -18.06 9.65 -17.21
CA GLY A 449 -18.28 10.53 -18.35
C GLY A 449 -19.42 10.05 -19.25
N ALA A 450 -19.47 8.75 -19.55
CA ALA A 450 -20.56 8.15 -20.33
C ALA A 450 -21.93 8.35 -19.67
N HIS A 451 -22.02 8.19 -18.34
CA HIS A 451 -23.27 8.45 -17.61
C HIS A 451 -23.69 9.92 -17.64
N VAL A 452 -22.73 10.85 -17.56
CA VAL A 452 -23.00 12.30 -17.69
C VAL A 452 -23.56 12.61 -19.08
N VAL A 453 -22.92 12.08 -20.13
CA VAL A 453 -23.39 12.25 -21.54
C VAL A 453 -24.77 11.62 -21.73
N ALA A 454 -24.95 10.39 -21.27
CA ALA A 454 -26.23 9.68 -21.38
C ALA A 454 -27.37 10.45 -20.69
N ALA A 455 -27.12 10.99 -19.50
CA ALA A 455 -28.11 11.80 -18.77
C ALA A 455 -28.45 13.11 -19.52
N ARG A 456 -27.46 13.79 -20.11
CA ARG A 456 -27.66 15.03 -20.89
C ARG A 456 -28.45 14.79 -22.18
N LEU A 457 -28.23 13.66 -22.82
CA LEU A 457 -28.88 13.30 -24.11
C LEU A 457 -30.18 12.51 -23.91
N GLY A 458 -30.47 12.03 -22.70
CA GLY A 458 -31.57 11.11 -22.43
C GLY A 458 -31.37 9.72 -23.07
N ASP A 459 -30.11 9.33 -23.31
CA ASP A 459 -29.72 8.11 -24.02
C ASP A 459 -29.47 6.94 -23.03
N HIS A 460 -30.55 6.18 -22.77
CA HIS A 460 -30.46 4.98 -21.93
C HIS A 460 -29.62 3.85 -22.55
N ALA A 461 -29.51 3.81 -23.89
CA ALA A 461 -28.72 2.78 -24.56
C ALA A 461 -27.23 3.01 -24.34
N LEU A 462 -26.76 4.27 -24.38
CA LEU A 462 -25.39 4.62 -24.04
C LEU A 462 -25.05 4.23 -22.59
N ALA A 463 -25.94 4.53 -21.63
CA ALA A 463 -25.72 4.16 -20.23
C ALA A 463 -25.62 2.63 -20.06
N ALA A 464 -26.49 1.87 -20.73
CA ALA A 464 -26.44 0.41 -20.70
C ALA A 464 -25.17 -0.16 -21.36
N SER A 465 -24.75 0.41 -22.50
CA SER A 465 -23.49 0.06 -23.18
C SER A 465 -22.29 0.35 -22.29
N ALA A 466 -22.25 1.51 -21.62
CA ALA A 466 -21.18 1.88 -20.70
C ALA A 466 -21.06 0.90 -19.52
N ASN A 467 -22.19 0.53 -18.90
CA ASN A 467 -22.20 -0.44 -17.80
C ASN A 467 -21.70 -1.82 -18.25
N ALA A 468 -22.17 -2.31 -19.40
CA ALA A 468 -21.73 -3.61 -19.94
C ALA A 468 -20.24 -3.59 -20.30
N SER A 469 -19.75 -2.52 -20.91
CA SER A 469 -18.33 -2.35 -21.26
C SER A 469 -17.46 -2.29 -20.01
N TYR A 470 -17.90 -1.59 -18.97
CA TYR A 470 -17.18 -1.49 -17.71
C TYR A 470 -17.07 -2.85 -16.99
N ILE A 471 -18.19 -3.58 -16.90
CA ILE A 471 -18.19 -4.91 -16.26
C ILE A 471 -17.26 -5.84 -17.00
N HIS A 472 -17.31 -5.85 -18.34
CA HIS A 472 -16.39 -6.68 -19.11
C HIS A 472 -14.91 -6.33 -18.87
N GLY A 473 -14.58 -5.04 -18.78
CA GLY A 473 -13.23 -4.60 -18.39
C GLY A 473 -12.85 -5.05 -16.97
N MET A 474 -13.77 -4.92 -16.02
CA MET A 474 -13.59 -5.39 -14.65
C MET A 474 -13.37 -6.91 -14.60
N ASP A 475 -14.13 -7.69 -15.36
CA ASP A 475 -13.98 -9.15 -15.44
C ASP A 475 -12.58 -9.53 -15.93
N LEU A 476 -12.08 -8.83 -16.96
CA LEU A 476 -10.73 -9.06 -17.47
C LEU A 476 -9.65 -8.69 -16.46
N VAL A 477 -9.80 -7.55 -15.75
CA VAL A 477 -8.92 -7.14 -14.66
C VAL A 477 -8.87 -8.20 -13.56
N LEU A 478 -10.02 -8.71 -13.14
CA LEU A 478 -10.12 -9.75 -12.14
C LEU A 478 -9.51 -11.08 -12.63
N LEU A 479 -9.76 -11.46 -13.87
CA LEU A 479 -9.18 -12.68 -14.45
C LEU A 479 -7.65 -12.60 -14.51
N VAL A 480 -7.09 -11.49 -15.01
CA VAL A 480 -5.64 -11.26 -15.06
C VAL A 480 -5.04 -11.27 -13.66
N SER A 481 -5.68 -10.61 -12.69
CA SER A 481 -5.28 -10.63 -11.29
C SER A 481 -5.30 -12.04 -10.70
N GLY A 482 -6.34 -12.84 -11.03
CA GLY A 482 -6.47 -14.23 -10.61
C GLY A 482 -5.39 -15.13 -11.19
N ILE A 483 -5.07 -14.97 -12.49
CA ILE A 483 -3.98 -15.70 -13.16
C ILE A 483 -2.64 -15.35 -12.51
N ALA A 484 -2.36 -14.07 -12.30
CA ALA A 484 -1.13 -13.61 -11.67
C ALA A 484 -0.99 -14.15 -10.22
N ALA A 485 -2.07 -14.13 -9.44
CA ALA A 485 -2.08 -14.70 -8.10
C ALA A 485 -1.87 -16.22 -8.13
N PHE A 486 -2.50 -16.94 -9.05
CA PHE A 486 -2.35 -18.40 -9.18
C PHE A 486 -0.94 -18.80 -9.61
N VAL A 487 -0.36 -18.12 -10.61
CA VAL A 487 1.03 -18.36 -11.04
C VAL A 487 1.98 -18.11 -9.87
N THR A 488 1.78 -17.02 -9.12
CA THR A 488 2.61 -16.73 -7.93
C THR A 488 2.40 -17.77 -6.83
N ALA A 489 1.18 -18.31 -6.66
CA ALA A 489 0.92 -19.41 -5.73
C ALA A 489 1.71 -20.66 -6.09
N LEU A 490 1.75 -21.03 -7.37
CA LEU A 490 2.54 -22.16 -7.87
C LEU A 490 4.04 -21.94 -7.64
N LEU A 491 4.54 -20.74 -7.97
CA LEU A 491 5.95 -20.39 -7.73
C LEU A 491 6.28 -20.41 -6.23
N ALA A 492 5.41 -19.87 -5.38
CA ALA A 492 5.56 -19.93 -3.94
C ALA A 492 5.54 -21.38 -3.43
N ALA A 493 4.61 -22.21 -3.91
CA ALA A 493 4.52 -23.61 -3.56
C ALA A 493 5.73 -24.44 -4.05
N ALA A 494 6.36 -24.05 -5.16
CA ALA A 494 7.51 -24.78 -5.68
C ALA A 494 8.84 -24.31 -5.06
N LEU A 495 9.02 -23.00 -4.86
CA LEU A 495 10.32 -22.38 -4.65
C LEU A 495 10.54 -21.83 -3.23
N LEU A 496 9.48 -21.57 -2.45
CA LEU A 496 9.66 -21.09 -1.07
C LEU A 496 10.35 -22.15 -0.20
N PRO A 497 11.39 -21.78 0.56
CA PRO A 497 12.04 -22.70 1.46
C PRO A 497 11.05 -23.20 2.53
N GLN A 498 11.11 -24.48 2.86
CA GLN A 498 10.44 -25.00 4.05
C GLN A 498 11.30 -24.60 5.27
N PRO A 499 10.69 -24.21 6.39
CA PRO A 499 11.44 -24.09 7.62
C PRO A 499 12.02 -25.46 7.96
N GLU A 500 13.32 -25.49 8.26
CA GLU A 500 13.86 -26.68 8.92
C GLU A 500 13.08 -26.90 10.22
N PRO A 501 12.66 -28.15 10.52
CA PRO A 501 12.06 -28.47 11.80
C PRO A 501 13.00 -27.95 12.90
N ALA A 502 12.49 -27.19 13.87
CA ALA A 502 13.28 -26.79 15.02
C ALA A 502 13.95 -28.05 15.58
N PRO A 503 15.27 -28.07 15.83
CA PRO A 503 15.92 -29.19 16.45
C PRO A 503 15.13 -29.53 17.71
N ALA A 504 14.76 -30.83 17.85
CA ALA A 504 14.08 -31.30 19.03
C ALA A 504 14.85 -30.77 20.26
N PRO A 505 14.18 -30.27 21.32
CA PRO A 505 14.86 -29.86 22.53
C PRO A 505 15.84 -30.99 22.87
N ALA A 506 17.12 -30.68 22.95
CA ALA A 506 18.10 -31.66 23.38
C ALA A 506 17.53 -32.26 24.69
N ALA A 507 17.33 -33.57 24.67
CA ALA A 507 16.96 -34.26 25.91
C ALA A 507 17.95 -33.76 26.96
N GLU A 508 17.45 -33.13 28.01
CA GLU A 508 18.28 -32.82 29.17
C GLU A 508 18.99 -34.12 29.49
N GLU A 509 20.29 -34.19 29.19
CA GLU A 509 21.14 -35.23 29.74
C GLU A 509 20.97 -35.07 31.24
N ASP A 510 20.23 -36.02 31.81
CA ASP A 510 20.14 -36.22 33.25
C ASP A 510 21.59 -36.46 33.73
N THR A 511 22.28 -35.38 33.99
CA THR A 511 23.53 -35.42 34.71
C THR A 511 23.17 -35.84 36.13
N GLY A 512 23.03 -37.16 36.26
CA GLY A 512 22.93 -37.82 37.54
C GLY A 512 24.07 -37.32 38.45
N MET A 513 23.73 -36.36 39.26
CA MET A 513 24.59 -35.88 40.34
C MET A 513 24.71 -37.01 41.36
N ALA A 514 25.80 -37.75 41.23
CA ALA A 514 26.19 -38.76 42.23
C ALA A 514 26.19 -38.11 43.61
N PRO A 515 25.59 -38.73 44.63
CA PRO A 515 25.63 -38.16 45.99
C PRO A 515 27.07 -38.16 46.51
N THR A 516 27.53 -36.99 46.90
CA THR A 516 28.80 -36.77 47.57
C THR A 516 28.79 -37.56 48.87
N PRO A 517 29.82 -38.39 49.16
CA PRO A 517 29.90 -39.10 50.45
C PRO A 517 30.12 -38.09 51.59
N ALA A 518 29.23 -38.10 52.55
CA ALA A 518 29.40 -37.38 53.80
C ALA A 518 30.69 -37.80 54.48
N ASP A 519 31.61 -36.86 54.68
CA ASP A 519 32.79 -37.01 55.53
C ASP A 519 32.35 -37.23 56.98
N ALA A 520 32.51 -38.47 57.44
CA ALA A 520 32.54 -38.80 58.81
C ALA A 520 33.96 -38.47 59.35
N ARG A 521 34.12 -37.39 60.13
CA ARG A 521 35.10 -37.27 61.17
C ARG A 521 34.72 -36.17 62.17
N GLN A 522 34.47 -36.68 63.41
CA GLN A 522 34.65 -36.11 64.75
C GLN A 522 33.94 -34.78 65.06
#